data_d9b8998a2b38e45bcc41cc60c8dc1861
#
_entry.id   d9b8998a2b38e45bcc41cc60c8dc1861
#
_cell.length_a   1.000
_cell.length_b   1.000
_cell.length_c   1.000
_cell.angle_alpha   90.00
_cell.angle_beta   90.00
_cell.angle_gamma   90.00
#
_symmetry.space_group_name_H-M   'P 1'
#
loop_
_entity.id
_entity.type
_entity.pdbx_description
1 polymer ?
#
loop_
_entity_poly.entity_id
_entity_poly.type
_entity_poly.pdbx_seq_one_letter_code
_entity_poly.pdbx_strand_id
1 'polypeptide(L)'
;MKIVVFDDNEKDLNELARIILSWKEQHGYSDIILNKYNSAHSLTFSLSDYDSYDVFFLDIMTEDDASTGFRVAESIHQSNHRAIIIFTTNSQEYYESAFEISAFRYMLKPLNPHKIYAALDEIYSRLRTINSHAFIFQSARQKLIIESDRILYLESITTDHRAKLILTDGKVKEISLSGTNFTSLPNEKLSADFCQCHRSYIINLNYVTKYSNHSVILQNDTEIPVGTKYRTQLTNHMIDHYKMDT
;
A
#
# COMPACT_ATOMS: atom_id res chain seq x y z
N MET A 1 -6.52 4.88 -9.80
CA MET A 1 -5.17 5.26 -9.30
C MET A 1 -5.06 6.77 -9.24
N LYS A 2 -4.66 7.32 -8.09
CA LYS A 2 -4.48 8.76 -7.89
C LYS A 2 -3.00 9.09 -7.78
N ILE A 3 -2.53 9.99 -8.62
CA ILE A 3 -1.12 10.37 -8.77
C ILE A 3 -0.96 11.83 -8.34
N VAL A 4 0.06 12.10 -7.55
CA VAL A 4 0.54 13.45 -7.21
C VAL A 4 1.86 13.69 -7.91
N VAL A 5 2.04 14.88 -8.45
CA VAL A 5 3.33 15.39 -8.94
C VAL A 5 3.65 16.67 -8.19
N PHE A 6 4.82 16.72 -7.60
CA PHE A 6 5.37 17.89 -6.92
C PHE A 6 6.72 18.29 -7.52
N ASP A 7 6.82 19.53 -7.94
CA ASP A 7 8.04 20.15 -8.48
C ASP A 7 7.84 21.67 -8.44
N ASP A 8 8.75 22.41 -7.85
CA ASP A 8 8.68 23.87 -7.77
C ASP A 8 9.02 24.56 -9.10
N ASN A 9 9.72 23.83 -9.98
CA ASN A 9 9.93 24.26 -11.35
C ASN A 9 8.72 23.94 -12.21
N GLU A 10 7.97 24.95 -12.60
CA GLU A 10 6.72 24.80 -13.38
C GLU A 10 6.92 24.10 -14.72
N LYS A 11 8.09 24.27 -15.36
CA LYS A 11 8.42 23.58 -16.62
C LYS A 11 8.54 22.07 -16.41
N ASP A 12 9.29 21.64 -15.39
CA ASP A 12 9.52 20.24 -15.08
C ASP A 12 8.21 19.57 -14.60
N LEU A 13 7.43 20.28 -13.77
CA LEU A 13 6.12 19.89 -13.33
C LEU A 13 5.17 19.59 -14.51
N ASN A 14 5.11 20.51 -15.46
CA ASN A 14 4.27 20.36 -16.63
C ASN A 14 4.78 19.29 -17.62
N GLU A 15 6.09 19.14 -17.76
CA GLU A 15 6.68 18.07 -18.58
C GLU A 15 6.34 16.69 -18.02
N LEU A 16 6.55 16.46 -16.73
CA LEU A 16 6.22 15.21 -16.08
C LEU A 16 4.71 14.91 -16.15
N ALA A 17 3.88 15.90 -15.86
CA ALA A 17 2.43 15.76 -15.99
C ALA A 17 2.01 15.37 -17.42
N ARG A 18 2.61 15.97 -18.44
CA ARG A 18 2.34 15.61 -19.84
C ARG A 18 2.74 14.18 -20.15
N ILE A 19 3.88 13.70 -19.66
CA ILE A 19 4.33 12.31 -19.84
C ILE A 19 3.31 11.35 -19.22
N ILE A 20 2.87 11.61 -17.97
CA ILE A 20 1.88 10.78 -17.27
C ILE A 20 0.53 10.76 -18.00
N LEU A 21 0.06 11.92 -18.47
CA LEU A 21 -1.20 12.01 -19.20
C LEU A 21 -1.12 11.28 -20.55
N SER A 22 -0.01 11.40 -21.27
CA SER A 22 0.20 10.64 -22.52
C SER A 22 0.20 9.13 -22.28
N TRP A 23 0.83 8.66 -21.20
CA TRP A 23 0.76 7.26 -20.80
C TRP A 23 -0.67 6.80 -20.49
N LYS A 24 -1.42 7.61 -19.72
CA LYS A 24 -2.83 7.35 -19.43
C LYS A 24 -3.67 7.21 -20.71
N GLU A 25 -3.50 8.12 -21.66
CA GLU A 25 -4.24 8.12 -22.93
C GLU A 25 -3.88 6.92 -23.80
N GLN A 26 -2.59 6.58 -23.94
CA GLN A 26 -2.13 5.43 -24.73
C GLN A 26 -2.71 4.10 -24.24
N HIS A 27 -2.95 3.97 -22.94
CA HIS A 27 -3.51 2.76 -22.34
C HIS A 27 -5.06 2.80 -22.17
N GLY A 28 -5.69 3.93 -22.49
CA GLY A 28 -7.15 4.09 -22.32
C GLY A 28 -7.63 4.06 -20.86
N TYR A 29 -6.76 4.41 -19.90
CA TYR A 29 -7.10 4.38 -18.49
C TYR A 29 -7.96 5.58 -18.09
N SER A 30 -9.25 5.36 -17.80
CA SER A 30 -10.19 6.42 -17.37
C SER A 30 -10.16 6.69 -15.86
N ASP A 31 -9.67 5.75 -15.07
CA ASP A 31 -9.69 5.74 -13.60
C ASP A 31 -8.47 6.43 -12.96
N ILE A 32 -7.60 7.08 -13.77
CA ILE A 32 -6.41 7.78 -13.27
C ILE A 32 -6.69 9.26 -13.08
N ILE A 33 -6.40 9.74 -11.87
CA ILE A 33 -6.49 11.14 -11.46
C ILE A 33 -5.08 11.66 -11.21
N LEU A 34 -4.74 12.82 -11.76
CA LEU A 34 -3.44 13.47 -11.62
C LEU A 34 -3.60 14.84 -10.97
N ASN A 35 -2.93 15.07 -9.85
CA ASN A 35 -2.87 16.34 -9.16
C ASN A 35 -1.44 16.90 -9.21
N LYS A 36 -1.31 18.20 -9.41
CA LYS A 36 -0.03 18.91 -9.53
C LYS A 36 0.12 19.93 -8.42
N TYR A 37 1.31 20.01 -7.85
CA TYR A 37 1.66 20.98 -6.81
C TYR A 37 3.03 21.59 -7.14
N ASN A 38 3.11 22.91 -7.07
CA ASN A 38 4.35 23.66 -7.31
C ASN A 38 4.96 24.25 -6.02
N SER A 39 4.42 23.94 -4.87
CA SER A 39 5.01 24.28 -3.58
C SER A 39 4.73 23.20 -2.53
N ALA A 40 5.71 22.97 -1.64
CA ALA A 40 5.57 22.01 -0.54
C ALA A 40 4.42 22.42 0.40
N HIS A 41 4.19 23.72 0.59
CA HIS A 41 3.11 24.22 1.42
C HIS A 41 1.75 23.87 0.83
N SER A 42 1.54 24.08 -0.48
CA SER A 42 0.28 23.70 -1.15
C SER A 42 0.05 22.19 -1.14
N LEU A 43 1.13 21.40 -1.30
CA LEU A 43 1.09 19.96 -1.21
C LEU A 43 0.66 19.51 0.20
N THR A 44 1.35 19.94 1.24
CA THR A 44 1.06 19.54 2.63
C THR A 44 -0.30 20.05 3.13
N PHE A 45 -0.69 21.24 2.76
CA PHE A 45 -2.01 21.80 3.12
C PHE A 45 -3.18 21.08 2.42
N SER A 46 -3.01 20.70 1.16
CA SER A 46 -4.05 20.00 0.37
C SER A 46 -4.13 18.52 0.67
N LEU A 47 -3.06 17.93 1.24
CA LEU A 47 -2.97 16.51 1.54
C LEU A 47 -3.29 16.20 3.02
N SER A 48 -4.28 16.87 3.60
CA SER A 48 -4.84 16.45 4.90
C SER A 48 -5.37 15.00 4.88
N ASP A 49 -5.46 14.40 3.69
CA ASP A 49 -5.88 13.02 3.45
C ASP A 49 -4.89 12.31 2.51
N TYR A 50 -3.66 12.10 3.00
CA TYR A 50 -2.62 11.34 2.28
C TYR A 50 -3.06 9.92 1.90
N ASP A 51 -3.98 9.33 2.67
CA ASP A 51 -4.51 7.99 2.42
C ASP A 51 -5.29 7.86 1.11
N SER A 52 -5.66 8.99 0.51
CA SER A 52 -6.43 9.01 -0.74
C SER A 52 -5.58 8.90 -2.00
N TYR A 53 -4.24 8.94 -1.91
CA TYR A 53 -3.34 8.93 -3.07
C TYR A 53 -2.45 7.69 -3.09
N ASP A 54 -2.22 7.17 -4.30
CA ASP A 54 -1.47 5.93 -4.51
C ASP A 54 0.00 6.16 -4.84
N VAL A 55 0.29 7.20 -5.66
CA VAL A 55 1.63 7.44 -6.24
C VAL A 55 2.02 8.91 -6.09
N PHE A 56 3.25 9.14 -5.66
CA PHE A 56 3.83 10.46 -5.53
C PHE A 56 5.12 10.56 -6.32
N PHE A 57 5.17 11.46 -7.29
CA PHE A 57 6.39 11.92 -7.92
C PHE A 57 6.82 13.20 -7.21
N LEU A 58 7.98 13.18 -6.58
CA LEU A 58 8.46 14.27 -5.75
C LEU A 58 9.81 14.77 -6.24
N ASP A 59 9.93 16.06 -6.55
CA ASP A 59 11.26 16.66 -6.64
C ASP A 59 11.87 16.73 -5.23
N ILE A 60 13.14 16.38 -5.14
CA ILE A 60 13.89 16.40 -3.89
C ILE A 60 14.26 17.83 -3.51
N MET A 61 14.76 18.58 -4.49
CA MET A 61 15.33 19.90 -4.30
C MET A 61 14.33 20.97 -4.74
N THR A 62 14.06 21.90 -3.84
CA THR A 62 13.35 23.14 -4.19
C THR A 62 14.31 24.32 -4.07
N GLU A 63 13.95 25.47 -4.66
CA GLU A 63 14.77 26.70 -4.59
C GLU A 63 15.08 27.10 -3.13
N ASP A 64 14.15 26.82 -2.20
CA ASP A 64 14.26 27.21 -0.80
C ASP A 64 15.00 26.18 0.07
N ASP A 65 15.01 24.90 -0.29
CA ASP A 65 15.56 23.84 0.57
C ASP A 65 15.86 22.54 -0.23
N ALA A 66 17.12 22.11 -0.17
CA ALA A 66 17.62 20.91 -0.84
C ALA A 66 17.03 19.56 -0.33
N SER A 67 16.26 19.58 0.77
CA SER A 67 15.71 18.37 1.41
C SER A 67 14.18 18.33 1.46
N THR A 68 13.51 19.30 0.84
CA THR A 68 12.04 19.45 0.92
C THR A 68 11.31 18.17 0.49
N GLY A 69 11.71 17.56 -0.61
CA GLY A 69 11.07 16.34 -1.11
C GLY A 69 11.18 15.16 -0.15
N PHE A 70 12.29 15.04 0.58
CA PHE A 70 12.46 13.98 1.59
C PHE A 70 11.53 14.17 2.78
N ARG A 71 11.44 15.40 3.32
CA ARG A 71 10.51 15.68 4.44
C ARG A 71 9.05 15.43 4.06
N VAL A 72 8.70 15.79 2.84
CA VAL A 72 7.36 15.47 2.29
C VAL A 72 7.17 13.96 2.20
N ALA A 73 8.14 13.22 1.69
CA ALA A 73 8.08 11.76 1.58
C ALA A 73 7.95 11.07 2.95
N GLU A 74 8.71 11.50 3.96
CA GLU A 74 8.58 11.01 5.34
C GLU A 74 7.18 11.27 5.91
N SER A 75 6.64 12.46 5.71
CA SER A 75 5.28 12.81 6.16
C SER A 75 4.22 11.96 5.48
N ILE A 76 4.40 11.68 4.18
CA ILE A 76 3.52 10.79 3.43
C ILE A 76 3.59 9.38 4.01
N HIS A 77 4.79 8.82 4.22
CA HIS A 77 4.95 7.47 4.76
C HIS A 77 4.43 7.31 6.19
N GLN A 78 4.52 8.35 7.03
CA GLN A 78 3.93 8.32 8.37
C GLN A 78 2.41 8.18 8.34
N SER A 79 1.75 8.78 7.34
CA SER A 79 0.30 8.78 7.20
C SER A 79 -0.19 7.66 6.29
N ASN A 80 0.54 7.37 5.21
CA ASN A 80 0.20 6.36 4.21
C ASN A 80 1.42 5.47 3.88
N HIS A 81 1.59 4.38 4.61
CA HIS A 81 2.69 3.42 4.39
C HIS A 81 2.63 2.70 3.03
N ARG A 82 1.51 2.80 2.31
CA ARG A 82 1.32 2.20 0.98
C ARG A 82 1.63 3.14 -0.16
N ALA A 83 1.84 4.41 0.14
CA ALA A 83 2.17 5.39 -0.86
C ALA A 83 3.44 4.97 -1.61
N ILE A 84 3.35 4.93 -2.92
CA ILE A 84 4.49 4.65 -3.79
C ILE A 84 5.17 5.96 -4.10
N ILE A 85 6.42 6.12 -3.65
CA ILE A 85 7.20 7.33 -3.83
C ILE A 85 8.22 7.14 -4.93
N ILE A 86 8.25 8.07 -5.88
CA ILE A 86 9.23 8.19 -6.95
C ILE A 86 9.87 9.56 -6.83
N PHE A 87 11.17 9.60 -6.61
CA PHE A 87 11.90 10.86 -6.65
C PHE A 87 12.31 11.22 -8.08
N THR A 88 12.15 12.52 -8.40
CA THR A 88 12.62 13.12 -9.65
C THR A 88 13.53 14.30 -9.31
N THR A 89 14.77 14.31 -9.78
CA THR A 89 15.75 15.31 -9.33
C THR A 89 16.88 15.51 -10.34
N ASN A 90 17.58 16.66 -10.22
CA ASN A 90 18.80 16.94 -10.99
C ASN A 90 20.07 16.37 -10.33
N SER A 91 20.02 15.97 -9.04
CA SER A 91 21.20 15.51 -8.28
C SER A 91 21.24 13.99 -8.13
N GLN A 92 22.45 13.43 -8.05
CA GLN A 92 22.69 12.02 -7.69
C GLN A 92 23.04 11.85 -6.20
N GLU A 93 23.25 12.92 -5.46
CA GLU A 93 23.76 12.92 -4.09
C GLU A 93 22.81 12.26 -3.09
N TYR A 94 21.50 12.28 -3.39
CA TYR A 94 20.46 11.80 -2.47
C TYR A 94 20.02 10.36 -2.72
N TYR A 95 20.78 9.62 -3.53
CA TYR A 95 20.40 8.24 -3.90
C TYR A 95 20.32 7.31 -2.69
N GLU A 96 21.31 7.40 -1.79
CA GLU A 96 21.35 6.59 -0.55
C GLU A 96 20.18 6.92 0.37
N SER A 97 19.90 8.21 0.58
CA SER A 97 18.77 8.66 1.40
C SER A 97 17.42 8.25 0.84
N ALA A 98 17.27 8.22 -0.49
CA ALA A 98 16.05 7.70 -1.14
C ALA A 98 15.83 6.21 -0.86
N PHE A 99 16.90 5.44 -0.75
CA PHE A 99 16.84 4.03 -0.39
C PHE A 99 16.36 3.83 1.07
N GLU A 100 16.83 4.66 2.01
CA GLU A 100 16.39 4.62 3.42
C GLU A 100 14.87 4.85 3.58
N ILE A 101 14.28 5.69 2.71
CA ILE A 101 12.83 5.95 2.68
C ILE A 101 12.07 4.87 1.89
N SER A 102 12.75 3.83 1.39
CA SER A 102 12.11 2.80 0.56
C SER A 102 11.42 3.35 -0.69
N ALA A 103 12.01 4.38 -1.32
CA ALA A 103 11.48 4.93 -2.56
C ALA A 103 11.42 3.85 -3.66
N PHE A 104 10.30 3.80 -4.38
CA PHE A 104 10.10 2.82 -5.45
C PHE A 104 11.07 3.04 -6.62
N ARG A 105 11.35 4.30 -6.95
CA ARG A 105 12.34 4.69 -8.00
C ARG A 105 12.96 6.04 -7.67
N TYR A 106 14.16 6.19 -8.20
CA TYR A 106 14.89 7.46 -8.24
C TYR A 106 15.20 7.79 -9.69
N MET A 107 14.76 8.94 -10.18
CA MET A 107 14.85 9.31 -11.57
C MET A 107 15.56 10.64 -11.73
N LEU A 108 16.64 10.64 -12.50
CA LEU A 108 17.37 11.87 -12.83
C LEU A 108 16.70 12.63 -13.97
N LYS A 109 16.62 13.93 -13.84
CA LYS A 109 16.26 14.84 -14.92
C LYS A 109 17.46 14.99 -15.90
N PRO A 110 17.22 15.12 -17.24
CA PRO A 110 15.91 15.18 -17.89
C PRO A 110 15.20 13.84 -17.86
N LEU A 111 13.89 13.87 -17.61
CA LEU A 111 13.08 12.67 -17.43
C LEU A 111 12.92 11.91 -18.75
N ASN A 112 13.16 10.60 -18.70
CA ASN A 112 12.97 9.71 -19.83
C ASN A 112 11.54 9.15 -19.82
N PRO A 113 10.67 9.48 -20.81
CA PRO A 113 9.29 9.00 -20.87
C PRO A 113 9.16 7.48 -20.78
N HIS A 114 10.06 6.72 -21.43
CA HIS A 114 10.00 5.24 -21.37
C HIS A 114 10.25 4.68 -19.98
N LYS A 115 11.14 5.31 -19.19
CA LYS A 115 11.37 4.89 -17.79
C LYS A 115 10.16 5.21 -16.91
N ILE A 116 9.51 6.34 -17.15
CA ILE A 116 8.28 6.73 -16.42
C ILE A 116 7.15 5.77 -16.79
N TYR A 117 6.96 5.45 -18.06
CA TYR A 117 5.95 4.49 -18.52
C TYR A 117 6.17 3.12 -17.89
N ALA A 118 7.40 2.60 -17.92
CA ALA A 118 7.72 1.31 -17.31
C ALA A 118 7.43 1.28 -15.80
N ALA A 119 7.73 2.37 -15.08
CA ALA A 119 7.42 2.48 -13.66
C ALA A 119 5.90 2.54 -13.41
N LEU A 120 5.17 3.30 -14.22
CA LEU A 120 3.71 3.41 -14.12
C LEU A 120 3.01 2.10 -14.46
N ASP A 121 3.49 1.35 -15.48
CA ASP A 121 2.97 0.03 -15.84
C ASP A 121 3.15 -0.98 -14.69
N GLU A 122 4.34 -0.99 -14.08
CA GLU A 122 4.61 -1.84 -12.93
C GLU A 122 3.71 -1.48 -11.74
N ILE A 123 3.59 -0.20 -11.42
CA ILE A 123 2.75 0.30 -10.33
C ILE A 123 1.27 0.00 -10.60
N TYR A 124 0.79 0.31 -11.79
CA TYR A 124 -0.61 0.08 -12.15
C TYR A 124 -0.98 -1.40 -12.09
N SER A 125 -0.08 -2.27 -12.55
CA SER A 125 -0.26 -3.72 -12.46
C SER A 125 -0.31 -4.18 -10.99
N ARG A 126 0.61 -3.69 -10.14
CA ARG A 126 0.61 -4.00 -8.69
C ARG A 126 -0.68 -3.55 -8.01
N LEU A 127 -1.09 -2.29 -8.22
CA LEU A 127 -2.29 -1.73 -7.61
C LEU A 127 -3.57 -2.44 -8.11
N ARG A 128 -3.63 -2.86 -9.36
CA ARG A 128 -4.77 -3.66 -9.86
C ARG A 128 -4.79 -5.06 -9.26
N THR A 129 -3.65 -5.67 -9.05
CA THR A 129 -3.56 -6.98 -8.38
C THR A 129 -4.02 -6.86 -6.92
N ILE A 130 -3.63 -5.79 -6.23
CA ILE A 130 -4.09 -5.48 -4.87
C ILE A 130 -5.59 -5.17 -4.86
N ASN A 131 -6.07 -4.31 -5.75
CA ASN A 131 -7.48 -3.88 -5.82
C ASN A 131 -8.42 -4.93 -6.46
N SER A 132 -7.89 -5.98 -7.11
CA SER A 132 -8.72 -7.04 -7.71
C SER A 132 -9.30 -8.01 -6.69
N HIS A 133 -8.97 -7.89 -5.41
CA HIS A 133 -9.42 -8.78 -4.35
C HIS A 133 -10.38 -8.10 -3.39
N ALA A 134 -11.54 -7.68 -3.90
CA ALA A 134 -12.65 -7.41 -3.01
C ALA A 134 -13.28 -8.74 -2.59
N PHE A 135 -13.39 -8.97 -1.30
CA PHE A 135 -14.04 -10.13 -0.75
C PHE A 135 -15.52 -9.85 -0.53
N ILE A 136 -16.35 -10.85 -0.86
CA ILE A 136 -17.79 -10.80 -0.60
C ILE A 136 -18.08 -11.69 0.59
N PHE A 137 -18.42 -11.07 1.71
CA PHE A 137 -18.82 -11.79 2.92
C PHE A 137 -20.33 -11.67 3.16
N GLN A 138 -20.91 -12.69 3.77
CA GLN A 138 -22.29 -12.63 4.25
C GLN A 138 -22.30 -12.01 5.66
N SER A 139 -23.09 -10.96 5.88
CA SER A 139 -23.33 -10.36 7.19
C SER A 139 -24.82 -10.22 7.43
N ALA A 140 -25.37 -10.98 8.39
CA ALA A 140 -26.80 -11.06 8.65
C ALA A 140 -27.62 -11.26 7.36
N ARG A 141 -28.34 -10.24 6.89
CA ARG A 141 -29.17 -10.29 5.67
C ARG A 141 -28.54 -9.59 4.46
N GLN A 142 -27.29 -9.11 4.58
CA GLN A 142 -26.62 -8.31 3.56
C GLN A 142 -25.30 -8.95 3.14
N LYS A 143 -24.88 -8.69 1.90
CA LYS A 143 -23.54 -8.98 1.43
C LYS A 143 -22.65 -7.77 1.69
N LEU A 144 -21.51 -7.99 2.35
CA LEU A 144 -20.47 -7.00 2.52
C LEU A 144 -19.42 -7.20 1.44
N ILE A 145 -19.14 -6.17 0.67
CA ILE A 145 -18.02 -6.12 -0.26
C ILE A 145 -16.94 -5.31 0.41
N ILE A 146 -15.79 -5.92 0.68
CA ILE A 146 -14.67 -5.30 1.39
C ILE A 146 -13.39 -5.58 0.61
N GLU A 147 -12.69 -4.53 0.27
CA GLU A 147 -11.37 -4.62 -0.36
C GLU A 147 -10.38 -5.29 0.58
N SER A 148 -9.54 -6.18 0.05
CA SER A 148 -8.56 -6.95 0.82
C SER A 148 -7.63 -6.05 1.63
N ASP A 149 -7.28 -4.92 1.05
CA ASP A 149 -6.42 -3.89 1.62
C ASP A 149 -7.04 -3.11 2.78
N ARG A 150 -8.34 -3.21 2.98
CA ARG A 150 -9.01 -2.63 4.15
C ARG A 150 -9.10 -3.59 5.33
N ILE A 151 -8.70 -4.84 5.17
CA ILE A 151 -8.76 -5.85 6.23
C ILE A 151 -7.40 -5.98 6.89
N LEU A 152 -7.33 -5.68 8.18
CA LEU A 152 -6.12 -5.82 8.99
C LEU A 152 -5.92 -7.26 9.45
N TYR A 153 -6.97 -7.86 10.02
CA TYR A 153 -7.01 -9.27 10.40
C TYR A 153 -8.45 -9.76 10.60
N LEU A 154 -8.61 -11.07 10.70
CA LEU A 154 -9.86 -11.73 11.05
C LEU A 154 -9.71 -12.45 12.39
N GLU A 155 -10.75 -12.37 13.22
CA GLU A 155 -10.86 -13.07 14.51
C GLU A 155 -12.08 -14.00 14.49
N SER A 156 -11.88 -15.29 14.79
CA SER A 156 -12.97 -16.26 14.90
C SER A 156 -13.81 -16.05 16.14
N ILE A 157 -15.13 -16.03 15.96
CA ILE A 157 -16.10 -16.08 17.07
C ILE A 157 -16.49 -17.56 17.26
N THR A 158 -15.97 -18.18 18.31
CA THR A 158 -16.00 -19.64 18.52
C THR A 158 -17.38 -20.26 18.69
N THR A 159 -18.42 -19.48 18.98
CA THR A 159 -19.75 -20.02 19.32
C THR A 159 -20.76 -20.07 18.18
N ASP A 160 -20.57 -19.33 17.06
CA ASP A 160 -21.66 -19.04 16.15
C ASP A 160 -21.35 -19.17 14.64
N HIS A 161 -20.29 -19.87 14.24
CA HIS A 161 -19.83 -19.86 12.83
C HIS A 161 -19.75 -18.45 12.24
N ARG A 162 -19.22 -17.51 13.02
CA ARG A 162 -19.00 -16.11 12.66
C ARG A 162 -17.55 -15.72 12.88
N ALA A 163 -17.12 -14.68 12.20
CA ALA A 163 -15.82 -14.03 12.42
C ALA A 163 -16.00 -12.51 12.45
N LYS A 164 -15.09 -11.85 13.14
CA LYS A 164 -14.90 -10.39 13.05
C LYS A 164 -13.85 -10.08 12.02
N LEU A 165 -14.13 -9.11 11.16
CA LEU A 165 -13.17 -8.43 10.32
C LEU A 165 -12.77 -7.15 11.03
N ILE A 166 -11.50 -7.02 11.32
CA ILE A 166 -10.92 -5.79 11.87
C ILE A 166 -10.32 -5.02 10.70
N LEU A 167 -10.82 -3.81 10.48
CA LEU A 167 -10.43 -2.98 9.35
C LEU A 167 -9.29 -2.04 9.73
N THR A 168 -8.58 -1.56 8.72
CA THR A 168 -7.46 -0.62 8.88
C THR A 168 -7.87 0.72 9.49
N ASP A 169 -9.15 1.12 9.33
CA ASP A 169 -9.74 2.31 9.95
C ASP A 169 -10.26 2.07 11.39
N GLY A 170 -9.94 0.91 11.99
CA GLY A 170 -10.37 0.52 13.34
C GLY A 170 -11.80 0.03 13.44
N LYS A 171 -12.58 0.06 12.35
CA LYS A 171 -13.96 -0.47 12.37
C LYS A 171 -13.96 -2.00 12.42
N VAL A 172 -14.95 -2.56 13.11
CA VAL A 172 -15.18 -4.00 13.20
C VAL A 172 -16.46 -4.36 12.45
N LYS A 173 -16.40 -5.39 11.61
CA LYS A 173 -17.54 -5.96 10.91
C LYS A 173 -17.68 -7.44 11.26
N GLU A 174 -18.89 -7.89 11.54
CA GLU A 174 -19.16 -9.31 11.72
C GLU A 174 -19.61 -9.96 10.42
N ILE A 175 -19.04 -11.12 10.13
CA ILE A 175 -19.37 -11.94 8.97
C ILE A 175 -19.83 -13.33 9.39
N SER A 176 -20.70 -13.93 8.59
CA SER A 176 -21.10 -15.32 8.71
C SER A 176 -20.15 -16.23 7.93
N LEU A 177 -19.76 -17.32 8.55
CA LEU A 177 -18.95 -18.39 7.94
C LEU A 177 -19.82 -19.52 7.36
N SER A 178 -21.10 -19.24 7.07
CA SER A 178 -22.01 -20.25 6.54
C SER A 178 -21.43 -20.93 5.29
N GLY A 179 -21.26 -22.26 5.37
CA GLY A 179 -20.69 -23.07 4.30
C GLY A 179 -19.16 -23.10 4.20
N THR A 180 -18.45 -22.44 5.10
CA THR A 180 -16.97 -22.41 5.12
C THR A 180 -16.46 -22.44 6.56
N ASN A 181 -15.39 -23.18 6.81
CA ASN A 181 -14.71 -23.16 8.10
C ASN A 181 -13.73 -21.99 8.18
N PHE A 182 -13.52 -21.41 9.37
CA PHE A 182 -12.57 -20.33 9.58
C PHE A 182 -11.16 -20.72 9.08
N THR A 183 -10.74 -21.95 9.31
CA THR A 183 -9.42 -22.46 8.91
C THR A 183 -9.25 -22.65 7.40
N SER A 184 -10.32 -22.74 6.64
CA SER A 184 -10.26 -22.88 5.17
C SER A 184 -10.41 -21.54 4.44
N LEU A 185 -10.78 -20.46 5.15
CA LEU A 185 -10.95 -19.12 4.56
C LEU A 185 -9.74 -18.65 3.74
N PRO A 186 -8.47 -18.78 4.22
CA PRO A 186 -7.31 -18.32 3.45
C PRO A 186 -7.23 -18.97 2.07
N ASN A 187 -7.54 -20.26 1.96
CA ASN A 187 -7.42 -21.01 0.72
C ASN A 187 -8.67 -20.90 -0.19
N GLU A 188 -9.84 -20.70 0.40
CA GLU A 188 -11.11 -20.73 -0.35
C GLU A 188 -11.60 -19.34 -0.75
N LYS A 189 -11.34 -18.33 0.06
CA LYS A 189 -11.97 -17.01 -0.08
C LYS A 189 -11.05 -15.81 0.05
N LEU A 190 -9.82 -15.98 0.55
CA LEU A 190 -8.88 -14.89 0.75
C LEU A 190 -7.72 -14.99 -0.23
N SER A 191 -7.02 -13.88 -0.46
CA SER A 191 -5.81 -13.85 -1.29
C SER A 191 -4.60 -14.44 -0.55
N ALA A 192 -3.50 -14.64 -1.29
CA ALA A 192 -2.22 -15.09 -0.74
C ALA A 192 -1.63 -14.15 0.31
N ASP A 193 -2.14 -12.91 0.39
CA ASP A 193 -1.74 -11.94 1.42
C ASP A 193 -2.24 -12.31 2.82
N PHE A 194 -3.16 -13.27 2.94
CA PHE A 194 -3.72 -13.67 4.22
C PHE A 194 -3.14 -15.00 4.70
N CYS A 195 -2.66 -15.01 5.94
CA CYS A 195 -2.11 -16.19 6.57
C CYS A 195 -2.79 -16.48 7.92
N GLN A 196 -3.19 -17.73 8.12
CA GLN A 196 -3.64 -18.16 9.44
C GLN A 196 -2.43 -18.40 10.34
N CYS A 197 -2.31 -17.59 11.41
CA CYS A 197 -1.23 -17.69 12.39
C CYS A 197 -1.66 -18.30 13.74
N HIS A 198 -2.97 -18.44 13.95
CA HIS A 198 -3.55 -19.03 15.17
C HIS A 198 -4.89 -19.67 14.85
N ARG A 199 -5.38 -20.59 15.70
CA ARG A 199 -6.72 -21.20 15.52
C ARG A 199 -7.85 -20.18 15.37
N SER A 200 -7.68 -19.00 15.99
CA SER A 200 -8.67 -17.93 16.02
C SER A 200 -8.28 -16.70 15.22
N TYR A 201 -7.11 -16.66 14.57
CA TYR A 201 -6.64 -15.46 13.87
C TYR A 201 -6.10 -15.78 12.48
N ILE A 202 -6.55 -14.98 11.51
CA ILE A 202 -6.00 -14.87 10.17
C ILE A 202 -5.54 -13.43 9.99
N ILE A 203 -4.28 -13.21 9.67
CA ILE A 203 -3.67 -11.89 9.52
C ILE A 203 -3.47 -11.54 8.04
N ASN A 204 -3.51 -10.27 7.74
CA ASN A 204 -3.07 -9.74 6.45
C ASN A 204 -1.58 -9.43 6.56
N LEU A 205 -0.75 -10.10 5.75
CA LEU A 205 0.70 -10.01 5.77
C LEU A 205 1.20 -8.60 5.40
N ASN A 206 0.44 -7.87 4.58
CA ASN A 206 0.77 -6.48 4.21
C ASN A 206 0.86 -5.53 5.41
N TYR A 207 0.32 -5.91 6.56
CA TYR A 207 0.26 -5.08 7.78
C TYR A 207 1.11 -5.58 8.93
N VAL A 208 1.95 -6.58 8.68
CA VAL A 208 2.87 -7.10 9.70
C VAL A 208 4.08 -6.19 9.81
N THR A 209 4.34 -5.65 11.00
CA THR A 209 5.52 -4.84 11.30
C THR A 209 6.63 -5.64 11.97
N LYS A 210 6.26 -6.65 12.80
CA LYS A 210 7.20 -7.56 13.46
C LYS A 210 6.58 -8.94 13.60
N TYR A 211 7.38 -9.99 13.51
CA TYR A 211 6.91 -11.33 13.81
C TYR A 211 7.97 -12.17 14.56
N SER A 212 7.49 -13.14 15.31
CA SER A 212 8.30 -14.10 16.06
C SER A 212 7.59 -15.47 16.09
N ASN A 213 8.22 -16.46 16.73
CA ASN A 213 7.57 -17.75 16.96
C ASN A 213 6.38 -17.70 17.94
N HIS A 214 6.16 -16.59 18.62
CA HIS A 214 5.13 -16.46 19.65
C HIS A 214 4.04 -15.47 19.31
N SER A 215 4.38 -14.40 18.59
CA SER A 215 3.43 -13.34 18.25
C SER A 215 3.79 -12.64 16.93
N VAL A 216 2.77 -11.98 16.37
CA VAL A 216 2.87 -11.05 15.24
C VAL A 216 2.38 -9.69 15.72
N ILE A 217 3.11 -8.62 15.41
CA ILE A 217 2.69 -7.24 15.67
C ILE A 217 2.27 -6.61 14.34
N LEU A 218 1.08 -6.05 14.33
CA LEU A 218 0.52 -5.36 13.18
C LEU A 218 0.80 -3.85 13.27
N GLN A 219 0.61 -3.13 12.17
CA GLN A 219 0.89 -1.70 12.05
C GLN A 219 0.13 -0.80 13.04
N ASN A 220 -0.96 -1.27 13.62
CA ASN A 220 -1.73 -0.59 14.67
C ASN A 220 -1.33 -1.03 16.09
N ASP A 221 -0.13 -1.61 16.23
CA ASP A 221 0.43 -2.17 17.47
C ASP A 221 -0.38 -3.33 18.09
N THR A 222 -1.35 -3.88 17.37
CA THR A 222 -2.05 -5.08 17.84
C THR A 222 -1.10 -6.28 17.83
N GLU A 223 -0.94 -6.93 18.98
CA GLU A 223 -0.19 -8.17 19.11
C GLU A 223 -1.13 -9.38 18.99
N ILE A 224 -0.85 -10.24 18.00
CA ILE A 224 -1.61 -11.46 17.72
C ILE A 224 -0.76 -12.70 18.05
N PRO A 225 -1.27 -13.64 18.85
CA PRO A 225 -0.51 -14.84 19.22
C PRO A 225 -0.33 -15.78 18.02
N VAL A 226 0.83 -16.44 17.95
CA VAL A 226 1.14 -17.49 16.97
C VAL A 226 1.02 -18.87 17.61
N GLY A 227 0.06 -19.65 17.15
CA GLY A 227 -0.12 -21.03 17.60
C GLY A 227 1.02 -21.95 17.11
N THR A 228 1.45 -22.89 17.94
CA THR A 228 2.62 -23.77 17.65
C THR A 228 2.54 -24.45 16.28
N LYS A 229 1.37 -24.95 15.88
CA LYS A 229 1.18 -25.63 14.60
C LYS A 229 1.23 -24.71 13.38
N TYR A 230 1.13 -23.38 13.57
CA TYR A 230 1.11 -22.40 12.48
C TYR A 230 2.47 -21.73 12.23
N ARG A 231 3.48 -21.99 13.09
CA ARG A 231 4.80 -21.32 13.02
C ARG A 231 5.48 -21.49 11.68
N THR A 232 5.64 -22.74 11.24
CA THR A 232 6.31 -23.06 9.96
C THR A 232 5.56 -22.46 8.77
N GLN A 233 4.23 -22.58 8.78
CA GLN A 233 3.40 -22.00 7.73
C GLN A 233 3.56 -20.48 7.68
N LEU A 234 3.49 -19.79 8.82
CA LEU A 234 3.66 -18.35 8.90
C LEU A 234 5.05 -17.93 8.38
N THR A 235 6.12 -18.60 8.83
CA THR A 235 7.49 -18.28 8.37
C THR A 235 7.60 -18.41 6.85
N ASN A 236 7.09 -19.50 6.26
CA ASN A 236 7.13 -19.68 4.81
C ASN A 236 6.35 -18.58 4.07
N HIS A 237 5.14 -18.25 4.54
CA HIS A 237 4.37 -17.16 3.94
C HIS A 237 5.06 -15.79 4.07
N MET A 238 5.74 -15.52 5.19
CA MET A 238 6.53 -14.30 5.37
C MET A 238 7.70 -14.23 4.39
N ILE A 239 8.45 -15.34 4.22
CA ILE A 239 9.55 -15.43 3.25
C ILE A 239 9.04 -15.19 1.84
N ASP A 240 8.00 -15.89 1.43
CA ASP A 240 7.42 -15.78 0.09
C ASP A 240 6.85 -14.36 -0.18
N HIS A 241 6.16 -13.80 0.81
CA HIS A 241 5.50 -12.49 0.69
C HIS A 241 6.50 -11.35 0.56
N TYR A 242 7.55 -11.35 1.40
CA TYR A 242 8.57 -10.29 1.42
C TYR A 242 9.79 -10.62 0.55
N LYS A 243 9.81 -11.77 -0.15
CA LYS A 243 10.96 -12.23 -0.97
C LYS A 243 12.27 -12.14 -0.19
N MET A 244 12.24 -12.55 1.07
CA MET A 244 13.45 -12.60 1.89
C MET A 244 14.33 -13.78 1.42
N ASP A 245 15.58 -13.50 1.04
CA ASP A 245 16.57 -14.53 0.80
C ASP A 245 16.89 -15.25 2.11
N THR A 246 16.87 -16.58 2.09
CA THR A 246 17.19 -17.46 3.23
C THR A 246 18.68 -17.75 3.30
#